data_a7536bc9967890002d8019a7f2296ee8
#
_entry.id   a7536bc9967890002d8019a7f2296ee8
#
_cell.length_a   1.000
_cell.length_b   1.000
_cell.length_c   1.000
_cell.angle_alpha   90.00
_cell.angle_beta   90.00
_cell.angle_gamma   90.00
#
_symmetry.space_group_name_H-M   'P 1'
#
loop_
_entity.id
_entity.type
_entity.pdbx_description
1 polymer ?
#
loop_
_entity_poly.entity_id
_entity_poly.type
_entity_poly.pdbx_seq_one_letter_code
_entity_poly.pdbx_strand_id
1 'polypeptide(L)'
;MEIKFDSKELSVFTRTEIAKEISSAEALMALAKDDEIIVRRAVAEINGHVPAGVLNLLATDNSVDVRRSVTASKNATKEILITLSTDKEVSVRFGVALNENTPEYTLRKLSEDDDVREAVAMNKNTTAELLQSMSKDKNEEVRYAVARNKNTPAEV
;
A
#
# COMPACT_ATOMS: atom_id res chain seq x y z
N MET A 1 -17.01 31.67 8.81
CA MET A 1 -15.89 32.21 8.02
C MET A 1 -15.10 30.99 7.53
N GLU A 2 -15.36 30.53 6.29
CA GLU A 2 -14.59 29.44 5.71
C GLU A 2 -13.19 29.96 5.41
N ILE A 3 -12.20 29.46 6.14
CA ILE A 3 -10.80 29.66 5.78
C ILE A 3 -10.56 28.77 4.57
N LYS A 4 -10.57 29.36 3.37
CA LYS A 4 -10.09 28.65 2.18
C LYS A 4 -8.60 28.40 2.37
N PHE A 5 -8.25 27.13 2.53
CA PHE A 5 -6.86 26.70 2.63
C PHE A 5 -6.20 26.83 1.24
N ASP A 6 -5.52 27.95 1.00
CA ASP A 6 -4.67 28.11 -0.17
C ASP A 6 -3.26 27.63 0.18
N SER A 7 -3.00 26.37 -0.14
CA SER A 7 -1.72 25.74 0.14
C SER A 7 -0.57 26.30 -0.71
N LYS A 8 -0.85 27.00 -1.81
CA LYS A 8 0.17 27.45 -2.79
C LYS A 8 1.08 28.57 -2.28
N GLU A 9 0.64 29.32 -1.28
CA GLU A 9 1.46 30.37 -0.64
C GLU A 9 2.44 29.82 0.40
N LEU A 10 2.29 28.54 0.80
CA LEU A 10 3.11 27.91 1.82
C LEU A 10 4.31 27.18 1.19
N SER A 11 5.43 27.16 1.92
CA SER A 11 6.58 26.35 1.50
C SER A 11 6.23 24.86 1.41
N VAL A 12 6.97 24.09 0.60
CA VAL A 12 6.82 22.63 0.48
C VAL A 12 6.95 21.98 1.87
N PHE A 13 7.93 22.41 2.67
CA PHE A 13 8.13 21.91 4.02
C PHE A 13 6.88 22.13 4.89
N THR A 14 6.34 23.34 4.89
CA THR A 14 5.15 23.69 5.68
C THR A 14 3.94 22.84 5.24
N ARG A 15 3.71 22.69 3.93
CA ARG A 15 2.63 21.84 3.40
C ARG A 15 2.77 20.38 3.82
N THR A 16 4.00 19.87 3.83
CA THR A 16 4.31 18.49 4.26
C THR A 16 4.03 18.30 5.75
N GLU A 17 4.39 19.26 6.61
CA GLU A 17 4.10 19.19 8.04
C GLU A 17 2.59 19.32 8.31
N ILE A 18 1.91 20.24 7.62
CA ILE A 18 0.45 20.36 7.71
C ILE A 18 -0.24 19.04 7.33
N ALA A 19 0.23 18.35 6.28
CA ALA A 19 -0.35 17.06 5.88
C ALA A 19 -0.34 16.04 7.01
N LYS A 20 0.67 16.05 7.87
CA LYS A 20 0.78 15.12 9.00
C LYS A 20 -0.16 15.41 10.16
N GLU A 21 -0.51 16.69 10.34
CA GLU A 21 -1.27 17.17 11.49
C GLU A 21 -2.77 17.37 11.18
N ILE A 22 -3.13 17.47 9.90
CA ILE A 22 -4.48 17.83 9.50
C ILE A 22 -5.40 16.61 9.44
N SER A 23 -6.64 16.78 9.94
CA SER A 23 -7.68 15.75 9.90
C SER A 23 -8.86 16.09 8.98
N SER A 24 -8.89 17.31 8.40
CA SER A 24 -9.95 17.72 7.47
C SER A 24 -9.83 16.96 6.15
N ALA A 25 -10.90 16.27 5.75
CA ALA A 25 -10.96 15.54 4.48
C ALA A 25 -10.78 16.45 3.26
N GLU A 26 -11.31 17.69 3.32
CA GLU A 26 -11.19 18.67 2.24
C GLU A 26 -9.74 19.13 2.09
N ALA A 27 -9.05 19.41 3.20
CA ALA A 27 -7.67 19.83 3.19
C ALA A 27 -6.72 18.70 2.75
N LEU A 28 -6.95 17.46 3.20
CA LEU A 28 -6.22 16.28 2.72
C LEU A 28 -6.42 16.08 1.22
N MET A 29 -7.64 16.25 0.70
CA MET A 29 -7.93 16.17 -0.73
C MET A 29 -7.23 17.28 -1.52
N ALA A 30 -7.08 18.48 -0.97
CA ALA A 30 -6.32 19.57 -1.59
C ALA A 30 -4.82 19.24 -1.65
N LEU A 31 -4.23 18.78 -0.55
CA LEU A 31 -2.81 18.38 -0.47
C LEU A 31 -2.49 17.13 -1.31
N ALA A 32 -3.45 16.22 -1.48
CA ALA A 32 -3.31 15.07 -2.37
C ALA A 32 -3.23 15.45 -3.87
N LYS A 33 -3.52 16.70 -4.21
CA LYS A 33 -3.40 17.28 -5.55
C LYS A 33 -2.25 18.27 -5.68
N ASP A 34 -1.37 18.33 -4.67
CA ASP A 34 -0.23 19.23 -4.66
C ASP A 34 0.73 18.93 -5.83
N ASP A 35 1.35 19.95 -6.39
CA ASP A 35 2.32 19.78 -7.48
C ASP A 35 3.55 18.98 -7.04
N GLU A 36 3.90 19.08 -5.75
CA GLU A 36 5.07 18.42 -5.17
C GLU A 36 4.80 16.98 -4.73
N ILE A 37 5.57 16.06 -5.25
CA ILE A 37 5.47 14.62 -4.93
C ILE A 37 5.57 14.37 -3.42
N ILE A 38 6.48 15.07 -2.75
CA ILE A 38 6.73 14.88 -1.32
C ILE A 38 5.52 15.24 -0.46
N VAL A 39 4.72 16.24 -0.87
CA VAL A 39 3.49 16.62 -0.18
C VAL A 39 2.43 15.54 -0.39
N ARG A 40 2.20 15.10 -1.63
CA ARG A 40 1.25 14.03 -1.94
C ARG A 40 1.61 12.71 -1.23
N ARG A 41 2.92 12.38 -1.20
CA ARG A 41 3.42 11.23 -0.47
C ARG A 41 3.16 11.34 1.03
N ALA A 42 3.41 12.51 1.64
CA ALA A 42 3.14 12.73 3.05
C ALA A 42 1.67 12.49 3.41
N VAL A 43 0.73 12.87 2.53
CA VAL A 43 -0.69 12.57 2.71
C VAL A 43 -0.94 11.06 2.74
N ALA A 44 -0.30 10.29 1.85
CA ALA A 44 -0.45 8.82 1.82
C ALA A 44 0.14 8.14 3.07
N GLU A 45 1.19 8.71 3.65
CA GLU A 45 1.96 8.17 4.80
C GLU A 45 1.37 8.56 6.18
N ILE A 46 0.26 9.28 6.24
CA ILE A 46 -0.37 9.66 7.50
C ILE A 46 -0.74 8.40 8.29
N ASN A 47 -0.25 8.31 9.53
CA ASN A 47 -0.58 7.21 10.45
C ASN A 47 -2.02 7.27 11.00
N GLY A 48 -2.74 8.34 10.74
CA GLY A 48 -4.12 8.57 11.13
C GLY A 48 -5.13 8.07 10.10
N HIS A 49 -6.35 8.59 10.19
CA HIS A 49 -7.42 8.28 9.26
C HIS A 49 -7.30 9.13 7.98
N VAL A 50 -6.86 8.51 6.89
CA VAL A 50 -6.93 9.10 5.54
C VAL A 50 -8.22 8.63 4.88
N PRO A 51 -9.10 9.54 4.43
CA PRO A 51 -10.34 9.14 3.77
C PRO A 51 -10.08 8.30 2.52
N ALA A 52 -10.91 7.26 2.29
CA ALA A 52 -10.75 6.37 1.15
C ALA A 52 -10.73 7.10 -0.21
N GLY A 53 -11.51 8.18 -0.36
CA GLY A 53 -11.49 9.01 -1.56
C GLY A 53 -10.14 9.68 -1.83
N VAL A 54 -9.40 10.07 -0.79
CA VAL A 54 -8.05 10.62 -0.90
C VAL A 54 -7.07 9.53 -1.32
N LEU A 55 -7.13 8.35 -0.68
CA LEU A 55 -6.29 7.21 -1.05
C LEU A 55 -6.58 6.70 -2.46
N ASN A 56 -7.83 6.71 -2.90
CA ASN A 56 -8.20 6.38 -4.28
C ASN A 56 -7.53 7.32 -5.30
N LEU A 57 -7.50 8.63 -5.02
CA LEU A 57 -6.80 9.60 -5.86
C LEU A 57 -5.30 9.28 -5.91
N LEU A 58 -4.66 9.09 -4.75
CA LEU A 58 -3.22 8.83 -4.65
C LEU A 58 -2.82 7.45 -5.21
N ALA A 59 -3.73 6.48 -5.23
CA ALA A 59 -3.50 5.17 -5.84
C ALA A 59 -3.31 5.24 -7.37
N THR A 60 -3.72 6.33 -8.00
CA THR A 60 -3.54 6.58 -9.45
C THR A 60 -2.51 7.66 -9.74
N ASP A 61 -1.70 8.04 -8.74
CA ASP A 61 -0.67 9.07 -8.88
C ASP A 61 0.39 8.67 -9.93
N ASN A 62 0.90 9.66 -10.65
CA ASN A 62 1.99 9.43 -11.62
C ASN A 62 3.28 8.95 -10.95
N SER A 63 3.53 9.37 -9.71
CA SER A 63 4.70 8.97 -8.93
C SER A 63 4.54 7.57 -8.33
N VAL A 64 5.49 6.70 -8.61
CA VAL A 64 5.57 5.37 -7.99
C VAL A 64 5.69 5.45 -6.47
N ASP A 65 6.40 6.45 -5.94
CA ASP A 65 6.58 6.62 -4.50
C ASP A 65 5.26 6.92 -3.79
N VAL A 66 4.40 7.74 -4.40
CA VAL A 66 3.07 8.04 -3.88
C VAL A 66 2.20 6.78 -3.89
N ARG A 67 2.13 6.06 -5.03
CA ARG A 67 1.35 4.82 -5.12
C ARG A 67 1.84 3.75 -4.15
N ARG A 68 3.17 3.61 -4.00
CA ARG A 68 3.77 2.69 -3.02
C ARG A 68 3.37 3.08 -1.59
N SER A 69 3.39 4.36 -1.23
CA SER A 69 2.97 4.81 0.11
C SER A 69 1.50 4.49 0.39
N VAL A 70 0.62 4.54 -0.63
CA VAL A 70 -0.76 4.08 -0.48
C VAL A 70 -0.83 2.61 -0.08
N THR A 71 0.03 1.74 -0.63
CA THR A 71 0.03 0.31 -0.27
C THR A 71 0.43 0.05 1.19
N ALA A 72 1.17 0.95 1.81
CA ALA A 72 1.55 0.84 3.22
C ALA A 72 0.46 1.35 4.18
N SER A 73 -0.56 2.05 3.66
CA SER A 73 -1.63 2.62 4.48
C SER A 73 -2.53 1.53 5.06
N LYS A 74 -2.78 1.60 6.37
CA LYS A 74 -3.76 0.74 7.05
C LYS A 74 -5.21 1.03 6.63
N ASN A 75 -5.44 2.19 6.01
CA ASN A 75 -6.75 2.60 5.50
C ASN A 75 -6.92 2.25 4.00
N ALA A 76 -5.94 1.62 3.37
CA ALA A 76 -6.09 1.13 2.01
C ALA A 76 -7.21 0.08 1.97
N THR A 77 -8.26 0.38 1.20
CA THR A 77 -9.38 -0.53 1.05
C THR A 77 -9.01 -1.71 0.14
N LYS A 78 -9.81 -2.77 0.18
CA LYS A 78 -9.63 -3.93 -0.70
C LYS A 78 -9.62 -3.53 -2.17
N GLU A 79 -10.49 -2.62 -2.57
CA GLU A 79 -10.62 -2.12 -3.94
C GLU A 79 -9.35 -1.38 -4.40
N ILE A 80 -8.76 -0.54 -3.52
CA ILE A 80 -7.49 0.15 -3.78
C ILE A 80 -6.37 -0.89 -3.99
N LEU A 81 -6.28 -1.88 -3.10
CA LEU A 81 -5.25 -2.91 -3.17
C LEU A 81 -5.41 -3.81 -4.40
N ILE A 82 -6.64 -4.12 -4.80
CA ILE A 82 -6.93 -4.83 -6.05
C ILE A 82 -6.42 -4.04 -7.24
N THR A 83 -6.70 -2.74 -7.29
CA THR A 83 -6.24 -1.86 -8.37
C THR A 83 -4.71 -1.83 -8.43
N LEU A 84 -4.04 -1.63 -7.29
CA LEU A 84 -2.58 -1.56 -7.20
C LEU A 84 -1.88 -2.91 -7.40
N SER A 85 -2.59 -4.03 -7.26
CA SER A 85 -2.02 -5.37 -7.47
C SER A 85 -1.56 -5.63 -8.91
N THR A 86 -2.02 -4.81 -9.85
CA THR A 86 -1.64 -4.87 -11.27
C THR A 86 -0.76 -3.70 -11.70
N ASP A 87 -0.19 -2.96 -10.73
CA ASP A 87 0.72 -1.85 -11.03
C ASP A 87 1.93 -2.35 -11.82
N LYS A 88 2.38 -1.54 -12.78
CA LYS A 88 3.57 -1.85 -13.58
C LYS A 88 4.85 -1.96 -12.75
N GLU A 89 4.90 -1.25 -11.61
CA GLU A 89 6.07 -1.21 -10.74
C GLU A 89 6.04 -2.32 -9.70
N VAL A 90 7.07 -3.14 -9.68
CA VAL A 90 7.23 -4.25 -8.72
C VAL A 90 7.09 -3.79 -7.28
N SER A 91 7.70 -2.64 -6.93
CA SER A 91 7.67 -2.10 -5.57
C SER A 91 6.25 -1.78 -5.06
N VAL A 92 5.33 -1.42 -5.95
CA VAL A 92 3.91 -1.20 -5.62
C VAL A 92 3.22 -2.54 -5.42
N ARG A 93 3.38 -3.51 -6.35
CA ARG A 93 2.80 -4.86 -6.20
C ARG A 93 3.33 -5.57 -4.94
N PHE A 94 4.61 -5.40 -4.63
CA PHE A 94 5.23 -5.90 -3.40
C PHE A 94 4.57 -5.30 -2.15
N GLY A 95 4.33 -3.98 -2.14
CA GLY A 95 3.61 -3.32 -1.05
C GLY A 95 2.19 -3.85 -0.88
N VAL A 96 1.47 -4.11 -2.00
CA VAL A 96 0.16 -4.76 -1.96
C VAL A 96 0.26 -6.14 -1.32
N ALA A 97 1.23 -6.97 -1.73
CA ALA A 97 1.40 -8.31 -1.19
C ALA A 97 1.63 -8.30 0.34
N LEU A 98 2.31 -7.28 0.88
CA LEU A 98 2.54 -7.14 2.32
C LEU A 98 1.36 -6.56 3.10
N ASN A 99 0.43 -5.84 2.44
CA ASN A 99 -0.66 -5.18 3.15
C ASN A 99 -1.64 -6.20 3.73
N GLU A 100 -1.97 -6.02 5.01
CA GLU A 100 -2.87 -6.92 5.75
C GLU A 100 -4.33 -6.88 5.27
N ASN A 101 -4.74 -5.82 4.56
CA ASN A 101 -6.07 -5.70 4.00
C ASN A 101 -6.19 -6.36 2.61
N THR A 102 -5.08 -6.90 2.07
CA THR A 102 -5.09 -7.51 0.74
C THR A 102 -5.98 -8.77 0.74
N PRO A 103 -6.97 -8.83 -0.16
CA PRO A 103 -7.87 -9.99 -0.23
C PRO A 103 -7.12 -11.27 -0.63
N GLU A 104 -7.59 -12.41 -0.14
CA GLU A 104 -7.01 -13.72 -0.42
C GLU A 104 -6.85 -13.98 -1.93
N TYR A 105 -7.90 -13.71 -2.73
CA TYR A 105 -7.82 -13.94 -4.16
C TYR A 105 -6.77 -13.05 -4.86
N THR A 106 -6.48 -11.86 -4.31
CA THR A 106 -5.42 -10.98 -4.80
C THR A 106 -4.06 -11.55 -4.41
N LEU A 107 -3.88 -12.04 -3.17
CA LEU A 107 -2.67 -12.75 -2.75
C LEU A 107 -2.41 -13.97 -3.64
N ARG A 108 -3.45 -14.74 -3.98
CA ARG A 108 -3.35 -15.90 -4.89
C ARG A 108 -2.85 -15.49 -6.27
N LYS A 109 -3.37 -14.39 -6.84
CA LYS A 109 -2.86 -13.87 -8.12
C LYS A 109 -1.41 -13.39 -8.02
N LEU A 110 -1.05 -12.66 -6.96
CA LEU A 110 0.31 -12.18 -6.75
C LEU A 110 1.30 -13.32 -6.46
N SER A 111 0.86 -14.48 -6.00
CA SER A 111 1.73 -15.64 -5.82
C SER A 111 2.27 -16.23 -7.16
N GLU A 112 1.63 -15.88 -8.28
CA GLU A 112 2.08 -16.24 -9.61
C GLU A 112 3.16 -15.28 -10.16
N ASP A 113 3.37 -14.14 -9.52
CA ASP A 113 4.35 -13.13 -9.89
C ASP A 113 5.71 -13.43 -9.21
N ASP A 114 6.70 -13.80 -10.01
CA ASP A 114 8.05 -14.17 -9.56
C ASP A 114 8.70 -13.06 -8.68
N ASP A 115 8.36 -11.79 -8.93
CA ASP A 115 8.98 -10.65 -8.26
C ASP A 115 8.41 -10.36 -6.87
N VAL A 116 7.19 -10.83 -6.57
CA VAL A 116 6.50 -10.45 -5.32
C VAL A 116 5.97 -11.63 -4.50
N ARG A 117 6.05 -12.88 -4.98
CA ARG A 117 5.50 -14.03 -4.29
C ARG A 117 6.17 -14.32 -2.92
N GLU A 118 7.41 -13.89 -2.71
CA GLU A 118 8.01 -13.90 -1.38
C GLU A 118 7.17 -13.05 -0.39
N ALA A 119 6.80 -11.83 -0.79
CA ALA A 119 5.95 -10.95 0.03
C ALA A 119 4.56 -11.57 0.29
N VAL A 120 4.02 -12.32 -0.67
CA VAL A 120 2.79 -13.10 -0.46
C VAL A 120 3.00 -14.15 0.64
N ALA A 121 4.10 -14.90 0.61
CA ALA A 121 4.42 -15.88 1.65
C ALA A 121 4.63 -15.23 3.03
N MET A 122 5.12 -13.98 3.08
CA MET A 122 5.28 -13.21 4.32
C MET A 122 3.96 -12.66 4.88
N ASN A 123 2.92 -12.52 4.06
CA ASN A 123 1.67 -11.92 4.51
C ASN A 123 0.97 -12.83 5.54
N LYS A 124 0.57 -12.23 6.67
CA LYS A 124 -0.08 -12.95 7.77
C LYS A 124 -1.47 -13.53 7.43
N ASN A 125 -2.08 -13.02 6.34
CA ASN A 125 -3.39 -13.47 5.88
C ASN A 125 -3.29 -14.47 4.72
N THR A 126 -2.08 -14.87 4.33
CA THR A 126 -1.90 -15.95 3.37
C THR A 126 -2.38 -17.26 3.97
N THR A 127 -3.28 -17.94 3.24
CA THR A 127 -3.91 -19.17 3.72
C THR A 127 -2.95 -20.35 3.75
N ALA A 128 -3.23 -21.32 4.61
CA ALA A 128 -2.47 -22.57 4.73
C ALA A 128 -2.33 -23.28 3.37
N GLU A 129 -3.41 -23.35 2.59
CA GLU A 129 -3.41 -23.97 1.26
C GLU A 129 -2.48 -23.26 0.29
N LEU A 130 -2.47 -21.91 0.29
CA LEU A 130 -1.58 -21.14 -0.58
C LEU A 130 -0.13 -21.32 -0.13
N LEU A 131 0.17 -21.29 1.17
CA LEU A 131 1.51 -21.57 1.72
C LEU A 131 1.98 -22.98 1.37
N GLN A 132 1.11 -23.97 1.46
CA GLN A 132 1.43 -25.35 1.07
C GLN A 132 1.80 -25.43 -0.41
N SER A 133 1.09 -24.72 -1.29
CA SER A 133 1.43 -24.67 -2.71
C SER A 133 2.78 -24.00 -2.99
N MET A 134 3.17 -23.02 -2.15
CA MET A 134 4.42 -22.27 -2.27
C MET A 134 5.62 -22.95 -1.58
N SER A 135 5.39 -24.00 -0.79
CA SER A 135 6.44 -24.67 0.02
C SER A 135 7.55 -25.30 -0.81
N LYS A 136 7.27 -25.59 -2.08
CA LYS A 136 8.23 -26.17 -3.06
C LYS A 136 8.66 -25.17 -4.12
N ASP A 137 8.56 -23.89 -3.83
CA ASP A 137 8.97 -22.85 -4.77
C ASP A 137 10.46 -23.02 -5.15
N LYS A 138 10.79 -22.69 -6.41
CA LYS A 138 12.18 -22.69 -6.90
C LYS A 138 13.08 -21.71 -6.14
N ASN A 139 12.50 -20.57 -5.69
CA ASN A 139 13.20 -19.54 -4.94
C ASN A 139 13.29 -19.93 -3.44
N GLU A 140 14.50 -19.98 -2.91
CA GLU A 140 14.74 -20.29 -1.49
C GLU A 140 14.16 -19.28 -0.52
N GLU A 141 14.11 -17.99 -0.89
CA GLU A 141 13.53 -16.92 -0.06
C GLU A 141 12.01 -17.12 0.11
N VAL A 142 11.34 -17.57 -0.95
CA VAL A 142 9.91 -17.93 -0.87
C VAL A 142 9.72 -19.10 0.09
N ARG A 143 10.52 -20.18 -0.05
CA ARG A 143 10.44 -21.35 0.86
C ARG A 143 10.75 -20.95 2.31
N TYR A 144 11.73 -20.06 2.51
CA TYR A 144 12.06 -19.52 3.82
C TYR A 144 10.90 -18.71 4.42
N ALA A 145 10.28 -17.83 3.62
CA ALA A 145 9.12 -17.06 4.05
C ALA A 145 7.94 -17.96 4.42
N VAL A 146 7.66 -19.00 3.62
CA VAL A 146 6.66 -20.03 3.93
C VAL A 146 6.95 -20.68 5.28
N ALA A 147 8.17 -21.16 5.51
CA ALA A 147 8.54 -21.85 6.77
C ALA A 147 8.38 -20.95 8.02
N ARG A 148 8.46 -19.62 7.86
CA ARG A 148 8.29 -18.65 8.95
C ARG A 148 6.87 -18.14 9.13
N ASN A 149 5.98 -18.39 8.17
CA ASN A 149 4.61 -17.95 8.30
C ASN A 149 3.85 -18.79 9.32
N LYS A 150 3.17 -18.12 10.23
CA LYS A 150 2.42 -18.78 11.34
C LYS A 150 1.25 -19.65 10.85
N ASN A 151 0.77 -19.39 9.61
CA ASN A 151 -0.31 -20.16 9.02
C ASN A 151 0.19 -21.39 8.26
N THR A 152 1.50 -21.61 8.20
CA THR A 152 2.06 -22.78 7.52
C THR A 152 1.71 -24.04 8.30
N PRO A 153 1.11 -25.06 7.65
CA PRO A 153 0.83 -26.36 8.28
C PRO A 153 2.09 -27.06 8.77
N ALA A 154 1.97 -27.81 9.87
CA ALA A 154 3.11 -28.49 10.49
C ALA A 154 3.75 -29.59 9.61
N GLU A 155 3.01 -30.08 8.62
CA GLU A 155 3.46 -31.09 7.66
C GLU A 155 4.18 -30.48 6.42
N VAL A 156 4.33 -29.18 6.34
CA VAL A 156 5.05 -28.44 5.27
C VAL A 156 6.47 -28.15 5.69
#